data_c9b018583e921620b80079d0fc4408d9
#
_entry.id   c9b018583e921620b80079d0fc4408d9
#
_cell.length_a   1.000
_cell.length_b   1.000
_cell.length_c   1.000
_cell.angle_alpha   90.00
_cell.angle_beta   90.00
_cell.angle_gamma   90.00
#
_symmetry.space_group_name_H-M   'P 1'
#
loop_
_entity.id
_entity.type
_entity.pdbx_description
1 polymer ?
#
loop_
_entity_poly.entity_id
_entity_poly.type
_entity_poly.pdbx_seq_one_letter_code
_entity_poly.pdbx_strand_id
1 'polypeptide(L)'
;MIYILGLNGNKMRFDWSEYLNLAQELAATNSDCSGNREAKLRSAISRAYYSTFCLARNYLRDIEKDPRLFRKNRDINEHQYVAKEFIYHPTQLKNMVKIGENLSRLRELRNKADYEDTMFNLQREARTALMLAENIITALSKLTE
;
A
#
# COMPACT_ATOMS: atom_id res chain seq x y z
N MET A 1 4.95 3.57 13.03
CA MET A 1 4.61 2.22 12.62
C MET A 1 3.29 1.79 13.22
N ILE A 2 2.40 1.30 12.40
CA ILE A 2 1.08 0.86 12.87
C ILE A 2 1.18 -0.61 13.20
N TYR A 3 1.21 -0.88 14.48
CA TYR A 3 1.42 -2.23 14.95
C TYR A 3 0.35 -2.56 15.98
N ILE A 4 -0.40 -3.62 15.74
CA ILE A 4 -1.48 -4.01 16.63
C ILE A 4 -1.25 -5.43 17.11
N LEU A 5 -1.02 -5.56 18.39
CA LEU A 5 -1.01 -6.86 19.05
C LEU A 5 -2.43 -7.29 19.33
N GLY A 6 -2.71 -8.55 19.10
CA GLY A 6 -4.00 -9.10 19.47
C GLY A 6 -4.24 -8.93 20.96
N LEU A 7 -5.44 -8.48 21.30
CA LEU A 7 -5.79 -8.15 22.67
C LEU A 7 -5.59 -9.30 23.65
N ASN A 8 -5.64 -10.52 23.17
CA ASN A 8 -5.51 -11.70 24.03
C ASN A 8 -4.12 -12.30 24.02
N GLY A 9 -3.15 -11.61 23.42
CA GLY A 9 -1.79 -12.10 23.36
C GLY A 9 -1.61 -13.38 22.54
N ASN A 10 -2.67 -13.92 21.99
CA ASN A 10 -2.63 -15.22 21.34
C ASN A 10 -2.44 -15.16 19.84
N LYS A 11 -2.56 -13.97 19.24
CA LYS A 11 -2.43 -13.83 17.80
C LYS A 11 -1.91 -12.46 17.46
N MET A 12 -0.72 -12.44 16.85
CA MET A 12 -0.20 -11.25 16.23
C MET A 12 -0.77 -11.17 14.83
N ARG A 13 -1.32 -10.01 14.49
CA ARG A 13 -1.69 -9.74 13.13
C ARG A 13 -0.42 -9.55 12.30
N PHE A 14 -0.50 -9.89 11.03
CA PHE A 14 0.61 -9.62 10.13
C PHE A 14 0.86 -8.11 10.07
N ASP A 15 2.13 -7.74 10.17
CA ASP A 15 2.54 -6.34 10.01
C ASP A 15 2.72 -6.06 8.52
N TRP A 16 1.73 -5.41 7.92
CA TRP A 16 1.73 -5.15 6.49
C TRP A 16 2.88 -4.26 6.03
N SER A 17 3.53 -3.53 6.95
CA SER A 17 4.71 -2.74 6.58
C SER A 17 5.87 -3.64 6.15
N GLU A 18 5.88 -4.91 6.53
CA GLU A 18 6.90 -5.84 6.08
C GLU A 18 6.89 -6.05 4.56
N TYR A 19 5.74 -5.86 3.93
CA TYR A 19 5.70 -5.91 2.47
C TYR A 19 6.48 -4.77 1.82
N LEU A 20 6.55 -3.61 2.49
CA LEU A 20 7.41 -2.53 1.98
C LEU A 20 8.88 -2.90 2.12
N ASN A 21 9.26 -3.52 3.23
CA ASN A 21 10.62 -4.00 3.41
C ASN A 21 11.00 -4.98 2.30
N LEU A 22 10.11 -5.92 2.01
CA LEU A 22 10.33 -6.87 0.92
C LEU A 22 10.44 -6.16 -0.44
N ALA A 23 9.58 -5.19 -0.67
CA ALA A 23 9.62 -4.41 -1.91
C ALA A 23 10.97 -3.71 -2.08
N GLN A 24 11.48 -3.12 -1.00
CA GLN A 24 12.78 -2.46 -1.01
C GLN A 24 13.91 -3.43 -1.32
N GLU A 25 13.87 -4.61 -0.72
CA GLU A 25 14.85 -5.66 -1.01
C GLU A 25 14.81 -6.09 -2.47
N LEU A 26 13.62 -6.31 -3.00
CA LEU A 26 13.46 -6.74 -4.40
C LEU A 26 14.01 -5.68 -5.37
N ALA A 27 13.73 -4.42 -5.09
CA ALA A 27 14.16 -3.32 -5.95
C ALA A 27 15.66 -3.04 -5.82
N ALA A 28 16.25 -3.29 -4.66
CA ALA A 28 17.66 -3.02 -4.39
C ALA A 28 18.60 -4.07 -4.97
N THR A 29 18.08 -5.18 -5.43
CA THR A 29 18.93 -6.26 -5.96
C THR A 29 19.60 -5.78 -7.24
N ASN A 30 20.88 -5.52 -7.14
CA ASN A 30 21.71 -5.09 -8.26
C ASN A 30 22.27 -6.25 -9.06
N SER A 31 21.80 -7.43 -8.82
CA SER A 31 22.31 -8.58 -9.48
C SER A 31 21.76 -8.65 -10.90
N ASP A 32 22.47 -8.03 -11.72
CA ASP A 32 22.33 -8.01 -13.15
C ASP A 32 22.44 -9.39 -13.79
N CYS A 33 22.91 -10.36 -13.05
CA CYS A 33 23.11 -11.71 -13.57
C CYS A 33 21.87 -12.58 -13.51
N SER A 34 20.81 -12.13 -12.86
CA SER A 34 19.62 -12.94 -12.78
C SER A 34 18.63 -12.51 -13.86
N GLY A 35 18.17 -13.46 -14.65
CA GLY A 35 17.20 -13.20 -15.70
C GLY A 35 15.82 -12.80 -15.18
N ASN A 36 15.67 -12.58 -13.87
CA ASN A 36 14.38 -12.22 -13.29
C ASN A 36 14.35 -10.82 -12.72
N ARG A 37 15.25 -9.93 -13.15
CA ARG A 37 15.28 -8.58 -12.64
C ARG A 37 13.95 -7.83 -12.89
N GLU A 38 13.40 -7.97 -14.07
CA GLU A 38 12.11 -7.34 -14.37
C GLU A 38 11.03 -7.87 -13.44
N ALA A 39 10.99 -9.17 -13.22
CA ALA A 39 10.01 -9.78 -12.30
C ALA A 39 10.17 -9.24 -10.89
N LYS A 40 11.41 -9.04 -10.44
CA LYS A 40 11.66 -8.46 -9.12
C LYS A 40 11.15 -7.03 -9.00
N LEU A 41 11.38 -6.21 -10.02
CA LEU A 41 10.91 -4.83 -10.02
C LEU A 41 9.39 -4.76 -10.05
N ARG A 42 8.76 -5.59 -10.88
CA ARG A 42 7.29 -5.67 -10.92
C ARG A 42 6.73 -6.13 -9.58
N SER A 43 7.35 -7.12 -8.97
CA SER A 43 6.94 -7.60 -7.65
C SER A 43 7.13 -6.55 -6.57
N ALA A 44 8.19 -5.75 -6.67
CA ALA A 44 8.42 -4.66 -5.73
C ALA A 44 7.28 -3.65 -5.77
N ILE A 45 6.83 -3.28 -6.97
CA ILE A 45 5.70 -2.35 -7.12
C ILE A 45 4.45 -2.95 -6.50
N SER A 46 4.18 -4.22 -6.77
CA SER A 46 3.01 -4.90 -6.24
C SER A 46 3.02 -4.97 -4.72
N ARG A 47 4.16 -5.35 -4.14
CA ARG A 47 4.28 -5.44 -2.67
C ARG A 47 4.18 -4.07 -2.01
N ALA A 48 4.77 -3.04 -2.62
CA ALA A 48 4.65 -1.67 -2.11
C ALA A 48 3.18 -1.23 -2.07
N TYR A 49 2.42 -1.53 -3.10
CA TYR A 49 1.00 -1.20 -3.12
C TYR A 49 0.24 -1.92 -2.00
N TYR A 50 0.41 -3.24 -1.90
CA TYR A 50 -0.34 -3.99 -0.90
C TYR A 50 0.03 -3.62 0.52
N SER A 51 1.28 -3.25 0.77
CA SER A 51 1.68 -2.72 2.07
C SER A 51 0.83 -1.50 2.45
N THR A 52 0.76 -0.54 1.56
CA THR A 52 0.03 0.71 1.83
C THR A 52 -1.46 0.52 1.85
N PHE A 53 -1.99 -0.27 0.92
CA PHE A 53 -3.43 -0.52 0.88
C PHE A 53 -3.92 -1.17 2.17
N CYS A 54 -3.23 -2.22 2.61
CA CYS A 54 -3.65 -2.93 3.80
C CYS A 54 -3.53 -2.08 5.06
N LEU A 55 -2.49 -1.26 5.16
CA LEU A 55 -2.36 -0.33 6.30
C LEU A 55 -3.44 0.74 6.28
N ALA A 56 -3.74 1.29 5.11
CA ALA A 56 -4.79 2.30 4.96
C ALA A 56 -6.16 1.71 5.27
N ARG A 57 -6.45 0.52 4.74
CA ARG A 57 -7.69 -0.19 5.04
C ARG A 57 -7.82 -0.44 6.54
N ASN A 58 -6.75 -0.89 7.18
CA ASN A 58 -6.77 -1.18 8.61
C ASN A 58 -6.99 0.08 9.44
N TYR A 59 -6.44 1.21 9.00
CA TYR A 59 -6.70 2.48 9.67
C TYR A 59 -8.19 2.81 9.66
N LEU A 60 -8.82 2.75 8.50
CA LEU A 60 -10.25 3.03 8.38
C LEU A 60 -11.08 2.04 9.19
N ARG A 61 -10.72 0.77 9.15
CA ARG A 61 -11.46 -0.28 9.84
C ARG A 61 -11.31 -0.20 11.36
N ASP A 62 -10.08 -0.06 11.84
CA ASP A 62 -9.77 -0.22 13.25
C ASP A 62 -9.79 1.09 14.04
N ILE A 63 -9.39 2.19 13.42
CA ILE A 63 -9.33 3.50 14.09
C ILE A 63 -10.61 4.27 13.83
N GLU A 64 -11.05 4.36 12.58
CA GLU A 64 -12.29 5.10 12.25
C GLU A 64 -13.54 4.23 12.37
N LYS A 65 -13.38 2.94 12.60
CA LYS A 65 -14.48 2.00 12.80
C LYS A 65 -15.46 1.94 11.64
N ASP A 66 -14.93 1.97 10.42
CA ASP A 66 -15.74 1.90 9.21
C ASP A 66 -16.43 0.52 9.13
N PRO A 67 -17.77 0.46 9.26
CA PRO A 67 -18.46 -0.83 9.31
C PRO A 67 -18.38 -1.62 8.02
N ARG A 68 -18.13 -0.95 6.89
CA ARG A 68 -18.03 -1.63 5.60
C ARG A 68 -16.77 -2.46 5.48
N LEU A 69 -15.79 -2.23 6.32
CA LEU A 69 -14.51 -2.93 6.26
C LEU A 69 -14.37 -4.05 7.29
N PHE A 70 -15.38 -4.23 8.16
CA PHE A 70 -15.36 -5.32 9.15
C PHE A 70 -15.70 -6.67 8.55
N ARG A 71 -16.47 -6.67 7.46
CA ARG A 71 -16.84 -7.88 6.76
C ARG A 71 -16.40 -7.75 5.32
N LYS A 72 -16.08 -8.90 4.71
CA LYS A 72 -15.83 -8.92 3.28
C LYS A 72 -17.14 -8.55 2.57
N ASN A 73 -17.20 -7.36 2.04
CA ASN A 73 -18.37 -6.88 1.33
C ASN A 73 -18.13 -7.04 -0.17
N ARG A 74 -18.87 -7.96 -0.79
CA ARG A 74 -18.70 -8.26 -2.22
C ARG A 74 -19.27 -7.19 -3.13
N ASP A 75 -20.08 -6.30 -2.58
CA ASP A 75 -20.72 -5.24 -3.35
C ASP A 75 -19.86 -4.02 -3.54
N ILE A 76 -18.68 -3.96 -2.88
CA ILE A 76 -17.77 -2.85 -3.02
C ILE A 76 -16.42 -3.33 -3.53
N ASN A 77 -15.80 -2.49 -4.33
CA ASN A 77 -14.40 -2.64 -4.68
C ASN A 77 -13.57 -1.99 -3.58
N GLU A 78 -13.02 -2.80 -2.68
CA GLU A 78 -12.30 -2.27 -1.51
C GLU A 78 -11.14 -1.36 -1.90
N HIS A 79 -10.43 -1.69 -2.97
CA HIS A 79 -9.31 -0.87 -3.41
C HIS A 79 -9.76 0.54 -3.74
N GLN A 80 -10.82 0.67 -4.49
CA GLN A 80 -11.37 1.96 -4.85
C GLN A 80 -12.03 2.64 -3.65
N TYR A 81 -12.74 1.87 -2.86
CA TYR A 81 -13.44 2.38 -1.69
C TYR A 81 -12.47 3.03 -0.70
N VAL A 82 -11.39 2.33 -0.36
CA VAL A 82 -10.41 2.84 0.62
C VAL A 82 -9.81 4.16 0.13
N ALA A 83 -9.38 4.21 -1.13
CA ALA A 83 -8.79 5.44 -1.67
C ALA A 83 -9.79 6.60 -1.60
N LYS A 84 -11.05 6.37 -1.97
CA LYS A 84 -12.06 7.42 -1.97
C LYS A 84 -12.40 7.90 -0.57
N GLU A 85 -12.39 7.02 0.43
CA GLU A 85 -12.66 7.43 1.80
C GLU A 85 -11.60 8.39 2.32
N PHE A 86 -10.36 8.27 1.86
CA PHE A 86 -9.32 9.23 2.20
C PHE A 86 -9.48 10.53 1.39
N ILE A 87 -9.70 10.43 0.09
CA ILE A 87 -9.80 11.62 -0.78
C ILE A 87 -10.98 12.51 -0.36
N TYR A 88 -12.11 11.89 -0.06
CA TYR A 88 -13.34 12.63 0.28
C TYR A 88 -13.65 12.62 1.77
N HIS A 89 -12.61 12.46 2.58
CA HIS A 89 -12.81 12.41 4.03
C HIS A 89 -13.47 13.69 4.55
N PRO A 90 -14.44 13.58 5.47
CA PRO A 90 -15.19 14.75 5.95
C PRO A 90 -14.32 15.84 6.55
N THR A 91 -13.17 15.49 7.15
CA THR A 91 -12.27 16.47 7.74
C THR A 91 -11.56 17.33 6.71
N GLN A 92 -11.48 16.87 5.44
CA GLN A 92 -10.78 17.59 4.38
C GLN A 92 -9.32 17.90 4.72
N LEU A 93 -8.71 17.12 5.61
CA LEU A 93 -7.32 17.31 5.97
C LEU A 93 -6.42 16.98 4.79
N LYS A 94 -5.42 17.83 4.57
CA LYS A 94 -4.47 17.65 3.47
C LYS A 94 -3.83 16.27 3.45
N ASN A 95 -3.45 15.78 4.63
CA ASN A 95 -2.80 14.48 4.75
C ASN A 95 -3.72 13.34 4.31
N MET A 96 -5.00 13.44 4.65
CA MET A 96 -5.99 12.43 4.24
C MET A 96 -6.14 12.38 2.72
N VAL A 97 -6.34 13.55 2.13
CA VAL A 97 -6.50 13.65 0.67
C VAL A 97 -5.26 13.10 -0.03
N LYS A 98 -4.08 13.46 0.48
CA LYS A 98 -2.82 13.03 -0.12
C LYS A 98 -2.62 11.52 -0.05
N ILE A 99 -3.00 10.91 1.07
CA ILE A 99 -2.95 9.46 1.20
C ILE A 99 -3.79 8.80 0.10
N GLY A 100 -5.02 9.27 -0.07
CA GLY A 100 -5.92 8.69 -1.08
C GLY A 100 -5.42 8.88 -2.50
N GLU A 101 -4.92 10.06 -2.82
CA GLU A 101 -4.38 10.35 -4.15
C GLU A 101 -3.15 9.49 -4.45
N ASN A 102 -2.24 9.40 -3.50
CA ASN A 102 -1.03 8.61 -3.68
C ASN A 102 -1.36 7.11 -3.76
N LEU A 103 -2.35 6.67 -2.99
CA LEU A 103 -2.80 5.29 -3.05
C LEU A 103 -3.37 4.96 -4.43
N SER A 104 -4.13 5.87 -5.02
CA SER A 104 -4.67 5.69 -6.37
C SER A 104 -3.56 5.62 -7.43
N ARG A 105 -2.57 6.49 -7.31
CA ARG A 105 -1.42 6.46 -8.23
C ARG A 105 -0.64 5.16 -8.12
N LEU A 106 -0.42 4.73 -6.90
CA LEU A 106 0.32 3.50 -6.65
C LEU A 106 -0.45 2.28 -7.16
N ARG A 107 -1.78 2.31 -7.05
CA ARG A 107 -2.61 1.25 -7.59
C ARG A 107 -2.49 1.16 -9.11
N GLU A 108 -2.42 2.29 -9.80
CA GLU A 108 -2.23 2.28 -11.24
C GLU A 108 -0.90 1.63 -11.61
N LEU A 109 0.16 1.96 -10.90
CA LEU A 109 1.47 1.34 -11.12
C LEU A 109 1.42 -0.16 -10.87
N ARG A 110 0.73 -0.58 -9.81
CA ARG A 110 0.57 -2.00 -9.50
C ARG A 110 -0.18 -2.73 -10.60
N ASN A 111 -1.25 -2.13 -11.11
CA ASN A 111 -2.02 -2.76 -12.17
C ASN A 111 -1.15 -2.97 -13.43
N LYS A 112 -0.34 -1.99 -13.77
CA LYS A 112 0.59 -2.14 -14.89
C LYS A 112 1.62 -3.23 -14.61
N ALA A 113 2.21 -3.21 -13.42
CA ALA A 113 3.25 -4.16 -13.06
C ALA A 113 2.76 -5.61 -13.03
N ASP A 114 1.51 -5.83 -12.62
CA ASP A 114 0.96 -7.16 -12.48
C ASP A 114 0.37 -7.70 -13.79
N TYR A 115 -0.15 -6.82 -14.67
CA TYR A 115 -1.00 -7.29 -15.75
C TYR A 115 -0.57 -6.88 -17.15
N GLU A 116 0.29 -5.87 -17.33
CA GLU A 116 0.69 -5.47 -18.68
C GLU A 116 1.93 -6.21 -19.13
N ASP A 117 1.89 -6.71 -20.37
CA ASP A 117 3.00 -7.46 -20.91
C ASP A 117 4.26 -6.61 -21.04
N THR A 118 4.11 -5.33 -21.36
CA THR A 118 5.23 -4.41 -21.51
C THR A 118 5.09 -3.23 -20.56
N MET A 119 6.15 -2.94 -19.84
CA MET A 119 6.17 -1.81 -18.92
C MET A 119 7.44 -0.99 -19.15
N PHE A 120 7.25 0.25 -19.62
CA PHE A 120 8.36 1.15 -19.91
C PHE A 120 8.87 1.82 -18.63
N ASN A 121 10.17 2.12 -18.61
CA ASN A 121 10.81 2.81 -17.47
C ASN A 121 10.58 2.10 -16.14
N LEU A 122 10.60 0.78 -16.16
CA LEU A 122 10.22 -0.03 -15.00
C LEU A 122 11.05 0.31 -13.76
N GLN A 123 12.36 0.53 -13.91
CA GLN A 123 13.19 0.85 -12.76
C GLN A 123 12.79 2.19 -12.13
N ARG A 124 12.49 3.19 -12.95
CA ARG A 124 12.02 4.48 -12.45
C ARG A 124 10.64 4.34 -11.79
N GLU A 125 9.76 3.57 -12.42
CA GLU A 125 8.43 3.35 -11.85
C GLU A 125 8.49 2.61 -10.52
N ALA A 126 9.42 1.68 -10.38
CA ALA A 126 9.62 1.01 -9.10
C ALA A 126 10.10 1.99 -8.02
N ARG A 127 11.03 2.89 -8.35
CA ARG A 127 11.46 3.91 -7.40
C ARG A 127 10.32 4.84 -7.00
N THR A 128 9.49 5.22 -7.97
CA THR A 128 8.32 6.05 -7.70
C THR A 128 7.36 5.32 -6.77
N ALA A 129 7.11 4.04 -7.03
CA ALA A 129 6.22 3.23 -6.19
C ALA A 129 6.72 3.17 -4.74
N LEU A 130 8.01 2.94 -4.55
CA LEU A 130 8.59 2.89 -3.20
C LEU A 130 8.46 4.25 -2.50
N MET A 131 8.72 5.33 -3.21
CA MET A 131 8.58 6.68 -2.65
C MET A 131 7.13 6.97 -2.24
N LEU A 132 6.18 6.65 -3.11
CA LEU A 132 4.77 6.84 -2.79
C LEU A 132 4.37 6.02 -1.56
N ALA A 133 4.84 4.78 -1.49
CA ALA A 133 4.52 3.91 -0.36
C ALA A 133 5.07 4.46 0.94
N GLU A 134 6.31 4.92 0.94
CA GLU A 134 6.91 5.53 2.14
C GLU A 134 6.14 6.76 2.58
N ASN A 135 5.73 7.59 1.64
CA ASN A 135 4.96 8.80 1.96
C ASN A 135 3.62 8.45 2.56
N ILE A 136 2.93 7.44 2.02
CA ILE A 136 1.64 7.01 2.55
C ILE A 136 1.79 6.49 3.97
N ILE A 137 2.77 5.63 4.22
CA ILE A 137 2.97 5.04 5.54
C ILE A 137 3.35 6.11 6.56
N THR A 138 4.20 7.05 6.19
CA THR A 138 4.55 8.17 7.07
C THR A 138 3.33 9.00 7.42
N ALA A 139 2.49 9.29 6.42
CA ALA A 139 1.28 10.08 6.66
C ALA A 139 0.28 9.33 7.54
N LEU A 140 0.12 8.03 7.33
CA LEU A 140 -0.75 7.22 8.19
C LEU A 140 -0.25 7.21 9.64
N SER A 141 1.06 7.11 9.83
CA SER A 141 1.64 7.11 11.17
C SER A 141 1.33 8.42 11.90
N LYS A 142 1.35 9.53 11.19
CA LYS A 142 1.03 10.84 11.79
C LYS A 142 -0.43 10.94 12.21
N LEU A 143 -1.32 10.25 11.53
CA LEU A 143 -2.74 10.25 11.91
C LEU A 143 -3.00 9.51 13.23
N THR A 144 -2.09 8.62 13.63
CA THR A 144 -2.24 7.83 14.83
C THR A 144 -1.42 8.34 16.02
N GLU A 145 -0.73 9.45 15.84
CA GLU A 145 0.01 10.08 16.93
C GLU A 145 -0.93 10.75 17.94
#